data_3478cb419b9fbaed4c3f762c92d58a80
#
_entry.id   3478cb419b9fbaed4c3f762c92d58a80
#
_cell.length_a   1.000
_cell.length_b   1.000
_cell.length_c   1.000
_cell.angle_alpha   90.00
_cell.angle_beta   90.00
_cell.angle_gamma   90.00
#
_symmetry.space_group_name_H-M   'P 1'
#
loop_
_entity.id
_entity.type
_entity.pdbx_description
1 polymer ?
#
loop_
_entity_poly.entity_id
_entity_poly.type
_entity_poly.pdbx_seq_one_letter_code
_entity_poly.pdbx_strand_id
1 'polypeptide(L)'
;MRLNVKALEKIQGNDLMQGVLKLVFTSRYGKTLLLRDFNAAIIVTLMLIPQSLAYALVAGLPPEAGLYASILPLIAYALFGTSAALAVGPVAIVSLLTANTLMPMATLGSPEYVQLALLLAMLVGFFYLIMGVFRLGFITQLLSYPVMKGFITASSLLIIVGQIKPLTGISMVRGNLFERLHSLDFTTLHGLSALMGGLALVILFWVRSQGGAALFQTLFGAYSATLRRLLPMLLILIAALVTAGFGLQDQGMATVGKLPQGLPSLSLP
;
A
#
# COMPACT_ATOMS: atom_id res chain seq x y z
N MET A 1 -20.53 -16.19 13.51
CA MET A 1 -19.95 -16.14 14.87
C MET A 1 -20.22 -14.75 15.44
N ARG A 2 -21.23 -14.59 16.31
CA ARG A 2 -21.63 -13.30 16.88
C ARG A 2 -20.64 -12.94 17.99
N LEU A 3 -19.74 -11.99 17.72
CA LEU A 3 -18.92 -11.35 18.75
C LEU A 3 -19.84 -10.61 19.71
N ASN A 4 -19.72 -10.91 20.99
CA ASN A 4 -20.54 -10.32 22.04
C ASN A 4 -20.09 -8.85 22.23
N VAL A 5 -20.74 -7.94 21.50
CA VAL A 5 -20.46 -6.50 21.48
C VAL A 5 -20.54 -5.87 22.88
N LYS A 6 -21.36 -6.44 23.77
CA LYS A 6 -21.51 -5.97 25.17
C LYS A 6 -20.26 -6.18 26.05
N ALA A 7 -19.30 -7.02 25.62
CA ALA A 7 -18.04 -7.19 26.36
C ALA A 7 -17.00 -6.11 26.00
N LEU A 8 -17.19 -5.41 24.86
CA LEU A 8 -16.27 -4.37 24.40
C LEU A 8 -16.63 -2.97 24.97
N GLU A 9 -17.86 -2.74 25.38
CA GLU A 9 -18.29 -1.44 25.94
C GLU A 9 -17.80 -1.18 27.38
N LYS A 10 -17.25 -2.19 28.05
CA LYS A 10 -16.83 -2.09 29.45
C LYS A 10 -15.34 -1.78 29.66
N ILE A 11 -14.61 -1.49 28.59
CA ILE A 11 -13.18 -1.18 28.65
C ILE A 11 -13.00 0.35 28.70
N GLN A 12 -13.08 0.91 29.89
CA GLN A 12 -12.74 2.32 30.15
C GLN A 12 -11.23 2.47 30.37
N GLY A 13 -10.63 3.30 29.59
CA GLY A 13 -9.42 4.14 29.68
C GLY A 13 -8.10 3.64 30.29
N ASN A 14 -8.06 2.83 31.32
CA ASN A 14 -6.82 2.34 31.95
C ASN A 14 -6.50 0.86 31.62
N ASP A 15 -7.41 0.17 30.98
CA ASP A 15 -7.28 -1.27 30.69
C ASP A 15 -6.80 -1.59 29.27
N LEU A 16 -6.50 -0.58 28.43
CA LEU A 16 -6.11 -0.81 27.04
C LEU A 16 -4.83 -1.64 26.90
N MET A 17 -3.80 -1.32 27.69
CA MET A 17 -2.55 -2.07 27.67
C MET A 17 -2.69 -3.45 28.32
N GLN A 18 -3.50 -3.55 29.38
CA GLN A 18 -3.84 -4.84 29.99
C GLN A 18 -4.81 -5.64 29.10
N GLY A 19 -5.69 -4.98 28.35
CA GLY A 19 -6.58 -5.60 27.37
C GLY A 19 -5.84 -6.24 26.22
N VAL A 20 -4.85 -5.56 25.65
CA VAL A 20 -4.00 -6.08 24.56
C VAL A 20 -3.09 -7.20 25.07
N LEU A 21 -2.46 -7.03 26.23
CA LEU A 21 -1.67 -8.08 26.88
C LEU A 21 -2.53 -9.29 27.25
N LYS A 22 -3.76 -9.09 27.75
CA LYS A 22 -4.72 -10.18 27.98
C LYS A 22 -5.19 -10.85 26.70
N LEU A 23 -5.40 -10.12 25.60
CA LEU A 23 -5.75 -10.70 24.28
C LEU A 23 -4.61 -11.56 23.71
N VAL A 24 -3.37 -11.12 23.86
CA VAL A 24 -2.18 -11.82 23.38
C VAL A 24 -1.79 -12.98 24.30
N PHE A 25 -1.97 -12.83 25.62
CA PHE A 25 -1.52 -13.81 26.63
C PHE A 25 -2.64 -14.59 27.30
N THR A 26 -3.92 -14.32 27.00
CA THR A 26 -5.01 -15.11 27.60
C THR A 26 -5.10 -16.48 26.94
N SER A 27 -5.16 -17.51 27.75
CA SER A 27 -5.16 -18.95 27.42
C SER A 27 -6.23 -19.45 26.42
N ARG A 28 -6.99 -18.57 25.80
CA ARG A 28 -7.95 -18.85 24.72
C ARG A 28 -7.35 -18.81 23.32
N TYR A 29 -6.09 -18.39 23.15
CA TYR A 29 -5.40 -18.42 21.87
C TYR A 29 -4.89 -19.84 21.61
N GLY A 30 -5.80 -20.74 21.20
CA GLY A 30 -5.47 -22.12 20.90
C GLY A 30 -4.58 -22.21 19.64
N LYS A 31 -3.79 -23.29 19.54
CA LYS A 31 -2.90 -23.58 18.41
C LYS A 31 -3.58 -23.42 17.04
N THR A 32 -4.87 -23.71 16.94
CA THR A 32 -5.68 -23.57 15.71
C THR A 32 -5.90 -22.12 15.30
N LEU A 33 -6.08 -21.18 16.24
CA LEU A 33 -6.20 -19.75 15.94
C LEU A 33 -4.85 -19.17 15.52
N LEU A 34 -3.78 -19.54 16.23
CA LEU A 34 -2.43 -19.11 15.91
C LEU A 34 -2.01 -19.54 14.49
N LEU A 35 -2.30 -20.77 14.07
CA LEU A 35 -2.02 -21.24 12.72
C LEU A 35 -2.84 -20.50 11.66
N ARG A 36 -4.11 -20.16 11.94
CA ARG A 36 -4.94 -19.37 11.01
C ARG A 36 -4.42 -17.95 10.87
N ASP A 37 -4.04 -17.32 11.96
CA ASP A 37 -3.51 -15.95 11.96
C ASP A 37 -2.13 -15.92 11.31
N PHE A 38 -1.29 -16.92 11.53
CA PHE A 38 0.01 -17.06 10.86
C PHE A 38 -0.14 -17.20 9.34
N ASN A 39 -1.06 -18.05 8.87
CA ASN A 39 -1.34 -18.17 7.45
C ASN A 39 -1.89 -16.86 6.85
N ALA A 40 -2.78 -16.18 7.58
CA ALA A 40 -3.28 -14.88 7.15
C ALA A 40 -2.17 -13.82 7.09
N ALA A 41 -1.28 -13.80 8.10
CA ALA A 41 -0.13 -12.90 8.14
C ALA A 41 0.81 -13.12 6.97
N ILE A 42 1.14 -14.37 6.61
CA ILE A 42 1.96 -14.67 5.42
C ILE A 42 1.32 -14.11 4.16
N ILE A 43 0.02 -14.36 3.93
CA ILE A 43 -0.68 -13.87 2.74
C ILE A 43 -0.67 -12.35 2.68
N VAL A 44 -0.97 -11.67 3.80
CA VAL A 44 -0.98 -10.21 3.88
C VAL A 44 0.42 -9.64 3.65
N THR A 45 1.46 -10.22 4.26
CA THR A 45 2.85 -9.78 4.09
C THR A 45 3.28 -9.91 2.63
N LEU A 46 2.99 -11.05 1.98
CA LEU A 46 3.31 -11.27 0.58
C LEU A 46 2.62 -10.24 -0.36
N MET A 47 1.41 -9.80 -0.02
CA MET A 47 0.71 -8.75 -0.78
C MET A 47 1.23 -7.35 -0.44
N LEU A 48 1.63 -7.12 0.81
CA LEU A 48 2.07 -5.82 1.29
C LEU A 48 3.42 -5.41 0.69
N ILE A 49 4.35 -6.34 0.48
CA ILE A 49 5.68 -6.06 -0.08
C ILE A 49 5.59 -5.29 -1.42
N PRO A 50 4.98 -5.84 -2.49
CA PRO A 50 4.92 -5.11 -3.76
C PRO A 50 4.08 -3.83 -3.68
N GLN A 51 3.05 -3.83 -2.86
CA GLN A 51 2.20 -2.66 -2.65
C GLN A 51 2.99 -1.52 -1.98
N SER A 52 3.79 -1.82 -0.98
CA SER A 52 4.61 -0.84 -0.26
C SER A 52 5.68 -0.23 -1.15
N LEU A 53 6.36 -1.05 -1.96
CA LEU A 53 7.32 -0.60 -2.96
C LEU A 53 6.66 0.37 -3.96
N ALA A 54 5.50 -0.02 -4.49
CA ALA A 54 4.76 0.82 -5.45
C ALA A 54 4.34 2.15 -4.84
N TYR A 55 3.88 2.17 -3.60
CA TYR A 55 3.44 3.42 -2.94
C TYR A 55 4.61 4.33 -2.56
N ALA A 56 5.78 3.78 -2.25
CA ALA A 56 6.99 4.58 -2.09
C ALA A 56 7.35 5.32 -3.40
N LEU A 57 7.31 4.60 -4.53
CA LEU A 57 7.54 5.20 -5.85
C LEU A 57 6.50 6.28 -6.20
N VAL A 58 5.23 6.06 -5.87
CA VAL A 58 4.17 7.09 -6.03
C VAL A 58 4.46 8.32 -5.18
N ALA A 59 4.98 8.13 -3.96
CA ALA A 59 5.39 9.21 -3.08
C ALA A 59 6.68 9.92 -3.55
N GLY A 60 7.38 9.40 -4.55
CA GLY A 60 8.67 9.91 -5.01
C GLY A 60 9.85 9.55 -4.12
N LEU A 61 9.66 8.57 -3.25
CA LEU A 61 10.66 8.04 -2.33
C LEU A 61 11.35 6.80 -2.89
N PRO A 62 12.53 6.47 -2.40
CA PRO A 62 13.16 5.17 -2.69
C PRO A 62 12.24 4.01 -2.30
N PRO A 63 12.22 2.90 -3.06
CA PRO A 63 11.28 1.79 -2.83
C PRO A 63 11.36 1.20 -1.42
N GLU A 64 12.58 1.09 -0.87
CA GLU A 64 12.83 0.58 0.49
C GLU A 64 12.12 1.38 1.58
N ALA A 65 11.90 2.68 1.39
CA ALA A 65 11.18 3.51 2.34
C ALA A 65 9.74 3.00 2.57
N GLY A 66 9.10 2.45 1.53
CA GLY A 66 7.78 1.83 1.65
C GLY A 66 7.78 0.57 2.51
N LEU A 67 8.83 -0.25 2.40
CA LEU A 67 8.98 -1.44 3.24
C LEU A 67 9.16 -1.05 4.72
N TYR A 68 10.04 -0.09 5.00
CA TYR A 68 10.26 0.41 6.36
C TYR A 68 9.01 1.02 6.96
N ALA A 69 8.27 1.83 6.18
CA ALA A 69 6.98 2.40 6.59
C ALA A 69 5.88 1.35 6.83
N SER A 70 6.09 0.10 6.42
CA SER A 70 5.15 -0.99 6.66
C SER A 70 5.44 -1.76 7.95
N ILE A 71 6.65 -1.70 8.50
CA ILE A 71 7.05 -2.51 9.67
C ILE A 71 6.62 -1.83 10.97
N LEU A 72 7.16 -0.63 11.24
CA LEU A 72 6.94 0.05 12.51
C LEU A 72 5.48 0.41 12.78
N PRO A 73 4.70 0.95 11.81
CA PRO A 73 3.29 1.24 12.04
C PRO A 73 2.44 0.01 12.34
N LEU A 74 2.76 -1.15 11.73
CA LEU A 74 2.05 -2.41 12.04
C LEU A 74 2.30 -2.85 13.48
N ILE A 75 3.56 -2.78 13.96
CA ILE A 75 3.90 -3.11 15.34
C ILE A 75 3.21 -2.13 16.30
N ALA A 76 3.29 -0.82 16.02
CA ALA A 76 2.63 0.19 16.84
C ALA A 76 1.11 -0.01 16.88
N TYR A 77 0.49 -0.32 15.74
CA TYR A 77 -0.94 -0.58 15.68
C TYR A 77 -1.33 -1.88 16.41
N ALA A 78 -0.51 -2.92 16.36
CA ALA A 78 -0.74 -4.16 17.11
C ALA A 78 -0.73 -3.91 18.64
N LEU A 79 0.07 -2.94 19.10
CA LEU A 79 0.16 -2.60 20.54
C LEU A 79 -0.91 -1.61 20.99
N PHE A 80 -1.24 -0.61 20.18
CA PHE A 80 -2.11 0.52 20.56
C PHE A 80 -3.43 0.58 19.79
N GLY A 81 -3.59 -0.20 18.73
CA GLY A 81 -4.77 -0.18 17.87
C GLY A 81 -6.01 -0.77 18.56
N THR A 82 -7.16 -0.22 18.24
CA THR A 82 -8.46 -0.65 18.83
C THR A 82 -9.29 -1.51 17.89
N SER A 83 -9.00 -1.52 16.60
CA SER A 83 -9.79 -2.26 15.59
C SER A 83 -9.07 -3.54 15.15
N ALA A 84 -9.71 -4.68 15.33
CA ALA A 84 -9.20 -5.97 14.85
C ALA A 84 -9.33 -6.17 13.32
N ALA A 85 -10.06 -5.30 12.64
CA ALA A 85 -10.32 -5.42 11.20
C ALA A 85 -9.48 -4.46 10.34
N LEU A 86 -8.81 -3.47 10.96
CA LEU A 86 -8.02 -2.47 10.25
C LEU A 86 -6.59 -2.95 10.07
N ALA A 87 -6.11 -2.98 8.82
CA ALA A 87 -4.70 -3.14 8.51
C ALA A 87 -4.08 -1.75 8.26
N VAL A 88 -3.01 -1.44 8.98
CA VAL A 88 -2.25 -0.19 8.82
C VAL A 88 -1.06 -0.44 7.90
N GLY A 89 -0.85 0.46 6.95
CA GLY A 89 0.25 0.38 6.00
C GLY A 89 0.25 1.57 5.04
N PRO A 90 1.20 1.63 4.11
CA PRO A 90 1.23 2.66 3.08
C PRO A 90 -0.07 2.70 2.27
N VAL A 91 -0.56 3.90 1.98
CA VAL A 91 -1.83 4.14 1.27
C VAL A 91 -1.58 5.03 0.05
N ALA A 92 -2.11 4.64 -1.11
CA ALA A 92 -1.89 5.34 -2.38
C ALA A 92 -2.23 6.83 -2.33
N ILE A 93 -3.34 7.20 -1.67
CA ILE A 93 -3.78 8.59 -1.54
C ILE A 93 -2.78 9.41 -0.72
N VAL A 94 -2.32 8.87 0.41
CA VAL A 94 -1.33 9.56 1.26
C VAL A 94 0.00 9.69 0.53
N SER A 95 0.44 8.66 -0.18
CA SER A 95 1.64 8.70 -1.03
C SER A 95 1.56 9.78 -2.11
N LEU A 96 0.41 9.91 -2.77
CA LEU A 96 0.18 10.96 -3.76
C LEU A 96 0.18 12.35 -3.13
N LEU A 97 -0.44 12.53 -1.97
CA LEU A 97 -0.43 13.80 -1.24
C LEU A 97 0.99 14.19 -0.81
N THR A 98 1.77 13.24 -0.30
CA THR A 98 3.19 13.43 0.04
C THR A 98 3.96 13.92 -1.18
N ALA A 99 3.82 13.25 -2.33
CA ALA A 99 4.46 13.66 -3.56
C ALA A 99 4.09 15.09 -3.97
N ASN A 100 2.80 15.41 -3.99
CA ASN A 100 2.32 16.73 -4.40
C ASN A 100 2.79 17.85 -3.45
N THR A 101 2.96 17.55 -2.16
CA THR A 101 3.44 18.51 -1.17
C THR A 101 4.93 18.76 -1.29
N LEU A 102 5.73 17.73 -1.55
CA LEU A 102 7.19 17.85 -1.51
C LEU A 102 7.82 18.17 -2.87
N MET A 103 7.17 17.83 -4.00
CA MET A 103 7.70 18.11 -5.34
C MET A 103 8.04 19.57 -5.63
N PRO A 104 7.32 20.59 -5.13
CA PRO A 104 7.71 21.98 -5.31
C PRO A 104 8.96 22.37 -4.54
N MET A 105 9.37 21.57 -3.54
CA MET A 105 10.45 21.90 -2.60
C MET A 105 11.77 21.23 -2.96
N ALA A 106 11.73 19.99 -3.49
CA ALA A 106 12.93 19.23 -3.82
C ALA A 106 12.70 18.26 -4.98
N THR A 107 13.80 17.83 -5.62
CA THR A 107 13.76 16.86 -6.70
C THR A 107 13.52 15.44 -6.15
N LEU A 108 12.66 14.69 -6.85
CA LEU A 108 12.29 13.32 -6.45
C LEU A 108 13.50 12.41 -6.29
N GLY A 109 13.51 11.63 -5.21
CA GLY A 109 14.59 10.67 -4.93
C GLY A 109 15.89 11.30 -4.47
N SER A 110 16.00 12.63 -4.39
CA SER A 110 17.17 13.29 -3.82
C SER A 110 17.26 13.06 -2.31
N PRO A 111 18.48 13.11 -1.70
CA PRO A 111 18.62 13.03 -0.25
C PRO A 111 17.81 14.10 0.49
N GLU A 112 17.74 15.31 -0.06
CA GLU A 112 16.94 16.40 0.47
C GLU A 112 15.45 16.08 0.46
N TYR A 113 14.94 15.46 -0.61
CA TYR A 113 13.55 15.01 -0.70
C TYR A 113 13.20 13.99 0.38
N VAL A 114 14.11 13.05 0.64
CA VAL A 114 13.94 12.04 1.70
C VAL A 114 13.90 12.69 3.08
N GLN A 115 14.78 13.66 3.34
CA GLN A 115 14.78 14.42 4.61
C GLN A 115 13.48 15.20 4.80
N LEU A 116 13.00 15.89 3.77
CA LEU A 116 11.71 16.60 3.81
C LEU A 116 10.54 15.65 4.04
N ALA A 117 10.56 14.44 3.47
CA ALA A 117 9.54 13.43 3.70
C ALA A 117 9.54 12.93 5.14
N LEU A 118 10.73 12.72 5.75
CA LEU A 118 10.86 12.37 7.16
C LEU A 118 10.35 13.49 8.07
N LEU A 119 10.71 14.74 7.76
CA LEU A 119 10.22 15.90 8.50
C LEU A 119 8.68 16.01 8.40
N LEU A 120 8.13 15.84 7.20
CA LEU A 120 6.68 15.82 7.00
C LEU A 120 6.00 14.73 7.82
N ALA A 121 6.56 13.51 7.81
CA ALA A 121 6.03 12.39 8.59
C ALA A 121 6.06 12.69 10.09
N MET A 122 7.16 13.30 10.58
CA MET A 122 7.29 13.71 11.98
C MET A 122 6.26 14.78 12.36
N LEU A 123 6.05 15.80 11.51
CA LEU A 123 5.03 16.83 11.73
C LEU A 123 3.63 16.22 11.77
N VAL A 124 3.29 15.37 10.81
CA VAL A 124 1.98 14.69 10.77
C VAL A 124 1.78 13.83 12.03
N GLY A 125 2.81 13.08 12.43
CA GLY A 125 2.78 12.29 13.68
C GLY A 125 2.56 13.16 14.91
N PHE A 126 3.22 14.31 14.99
CA PHE A 126 3.03 15.28 16.07
C PHE A 126 1.60 15.82 16.12
N PHE A 127 1.04 16.20 14.96
CA PHE A 127 -0.36 16.63 14.90
C PHE A 127 -1.33 15.54 15.32
N TYR A 128 -1.11 14.29 14.92
CA TYR A 128 -1.94 13.16 15.38
C TYR A 128 -1.84 12.93 16.89
N LEU A 129 -0.67 13.10 17.49
CA LEU A 129 -0.50 13.03 18.94
C LEU A 129 -1.30 14.13 19.65
N ILE A 130 -1.22 15.38 19.16
CA ILE A 130 -2.01 16.51 19.68
C ILE A 130 -3.50 16.17 19.58
N MET A 131 -3.97 15.75 18.41
CA MET A 131 -5.37 15.38 18.21
C MET A 131 -5.81 14.25 19.13
N GLY A 132 -4.95 13.27 19.39
CA GLY A 132 -5.20 12.18 20.34
C GLY A 132 -5.33 12.65 21.78
N VAL A 133 -4.37 13.47 22.25
CA VAL A 133 -4.36 14.02 23.61
C VAL A 133 -5.60 14.88 23.87
N PHE A 134 -5.96 15.76 22.94
CA PHE A 134 -7.15 16.62 23.05
C PHE A 134 -8.46 15.92 22.67
N ARG A 135 -8.42 14.61 22.35
CA ARG A 135 -9.61 13.82 21.95
C ARG A 135 -10.40 14.45 20.79
N LEU A 136 -9.69 15.06 19.84
CA LEU A 136 -10.29 15.78 18.71
C LEU A 136 -10.87 14.85 17.62
N GLY A 137 -11.10 13.57 17.92
CA GLY A 137 -11.70 12.60 17.01
C GLY A 137 -13.05 13.02 16.42
N PHE A 138 -13.78 13.94 17.09
CA PHE A 138 -15.04 14.50 16.57
C PHE A 138 -14.83 15.30 15.27
N ILE A 139 -13.63 15.80 14.98
CA ILE A 139 -13.33 16.52 13.74
C ILE A 139 -13.62 15.65 12.50
N THR A 140 -13.43 14.33 12.62
CA THR A 140 -13.74 13.40 11.51
C THR A 140 -15.25 13.38 11.17
N GLN A 141 -16.11 13.72 12.11
CA GLN A 141 -17.56 13.80 11.90
C GLN A 141 -17.97 15.08 11.15
N LEU A 142 -17.10 16.09 11.09
CA LEU A 142 -17.33 17.31 10.30
C LEU A 142 -17.18 17.06 8.81
N LEU A 143 -16.45 16.01 8.43
CA LEU A 143 -16.31 15.62 7.04
C LEU A 143 -17.58 14.92 6.56
N SER A 144 -18.38 15.61 5.76
CA SER A 144 -19.60 15.04 5.22
C SER A 144 -19.29 13.89 4.26
N TYR A 145 -20.15 12.87 4.27
CA TYR A 145 -20.00 11.69 3.41
C TYR A 145 -19.84 12.00 1.91
N PRO A 146 -20.57 12.98 1.30
CA PRO A 146 -20.36 13.39 -0.09
C PRO A 146 -18.96 13.94 -0.35
N VAL A 147 -18.42 14.75 0.57
CA VAL A 147 -17.05 15.32 0.45
C VAL A 147 -16.02 14.20 0.46
N MET A 148 -16.13 13.24 1.37
CA MET A 148 -15.23 12.08 1.40
C MET A 148 -15.32 11.25 0.12
N LYS A 149 -16.51 11.00 -0.39
CA LYS A 149 -16.70 10.28 -1.67
C LYS A 149 -16.07 11.03 -2.84
N GLY A 150 -16.30 12.34 -2.93
CA GLY A 150 -15.70 13.19 -3.97
C GLY A 150 -14.17 13.15 -3.93
N PHE A 151 -13.59 13.28 -2.75
CA PHE A 151 -12.13 13.19 -2.55
C PHE A 151 -11.56 11.83 -2.97
N ILE A 152 -12.18 10.73 -2.55
CA ILE A 152 -11.75 9.38 -2.92
C ILE A 152 -11.84 9.18 -4.43
N THR A 153 -12.92 9.61 -5.07
CA THR A 153 -13.10 9.47 -6.52
C THR A 153 -12.06 10.27 -7.30
N ALA A 154 -11.86 11.54 -6.95
CA ALA A 154 -10.86 12.40 -7.58
C ALA A 154 -9.44 11.85 -7.43
N SER A 155 -9.08 11.42 -6.21
CA SER A 155 -7.79 10.80 -5.94
C SER A 155 -7.58 9.51 -6.72
N SER A 156 -8.63 8.68 -6.84
CA SER A 156 -8.57 7.44 -7.61
C SER A 156 -8.31 7.70 -9.09
N LEU A 157 -8.94 8.72 -9.68
CA LEU A 157 -8.68 9.13 -11.07
C LEU A 157 -7.23 9.59 -11.25
N LEU A 158 -6.71 10.42 -10.35
CA LEU A 158 -5.32 10.86 -10.39
C LEU A 158 -4.33 9.69 -10.28
N ILE A 159 -4.63 8.70 -9.43
CA ILE A 159 -3.82 7.50 -9.29
C ILE A 159 -3.85 6.68 -10.58
N ILE A 160 -5.02 6.46 -11.19
CA ILE A 160 -5.17 5.71 -12.44
C ILE A 160 -4.36 6.37 -13.56
N VAL A 161 -4.51 7.69 -13.73
CA VAL A 161 -3.74 8.44 -14.74
C VAL A 161 -2.25 8.39 -14.44
N GLY A 162 -1.86 8.46 -13.17
CA GLY A 162 -0.47 8.32 -12.73
C GLY A 162 0.17 6.96 -13.07
N GLN A 163 -0.64 5.89 -13.27
CA GLN A 163 -0.13 4.57 -13.65
C GLN A 163 0.14 4.43 -15.16
N ILE A 164 -0.25 5.39 -16.00
CA ILE A 164 -0.01 5.32 -17.44
C ILE A 164 1.50 5.22 -17.70
N LYS A 165 2.31 6.09 -17.11
CA LYS A 165 3.76 6.09 -17.29
C LYS A 165 4.43 4.77 -16.86
N PRO A 166 4.21 4.22 -15.65
CA PRO A 166 4.81 2.95 -15.26
C PRO A 166 4.39 1.76 -16.13
N LEU A 167 3.15 1.77 -16.65
CA LEU A 167 2.63 0.67 -17.46
C LEU A 167 3.09 0.72 -18.90
N THR A 168 3.20 1.91 -19.51
CA THR A 168 3.39 2.07 -20.94
C THR A 168 4.73 2.72 -21.33
N GLY A 169 5.42 3.33 -20.36
CA GLY A 169 6.59 4.17 -20.63
C GLY A 169 6.26 5.58 -21.14
N ILE A 170 4.99 5.87 -21.47
CA ILE A 170 4.56 7.19 -21.96
C ILE A 170 4.92 8.27 -20.94
N SER A 171 5.72 9.26 -21.39
CA SER A 171 6.04 10.40 -20.52
C SER A 171 4.85 11.35 -20.42
N MET A 172 4.67 11.90 -19.22
CA MET A 172 3.68 12.94 -18.96
C MET A 172 4.23 13.92 -17.94
N VAL A 173 3.82 15.17 -18.05
CA VAL A 173 4.12 16.21 -17.04
C VAL A 173 3.34 15.90 -15.77
N ARG A 174 3.97 16.14 -14.62
CA ARG A 174 3.29 16.05 -13.32
C ARG A 174 2.52 17.35 -13.07
N GLY A 175 1.27 17.19 -12.64
CA GLY A 175 0.38 18.33 -12.42
C GLY A 175 -1.02 17.84 -12.08
N ASN A 176 -2.00 18.70 -12.31
CA ASN A 176 -3.40 18.34 -12.17
C ASN A 176 -3.84 17.33 -13.26
N LEU A 177 -5.05 16.78 -13.14
CA LEU A 177 -5.55 15.75 -14.05
C LEU A 177 -5.51 16.18 -15.53
N PHE A 178 -5.91 17.43 -15.80
CA PHE A 178 -5.97 17.97 -17.17
C PHE A 178 -4.57 18.19 -17.75
N GLU A 179 -3.63 18.70 -16.98
CA GLU A 179 -2.23 18.87 -17.41
C GLU A 179 -1.58 17.53 -17.73
N ARG A 180 -1.81 16.51 -16.89
CA ARG A 180 -1.31 15.15 -17.13
C ARG A 180 -1.85 14.55 -18.43
N LEU A 181 -3.16 14.69 -18.68
CA LEU A 181 -3.80 14.15 -19.88
C LEU A 181 -3.38 14.88 -21.15
N HIS A 182 -3.20 16.21 -21.06
CA HIS A 182 -2.81 17.03 -22.23
C HIS A 182 -1.33 16.88 -22.57
N SER A 183 -0.49 16.53 -21.60
CA SER A 183 0.95 16.34 -21.77
C SER A 183 1.38 14.91 -22.14
N LEU A 184 0.45 14.03 -22.50
CA LEU A 184 0.79 12.66 -22.90
C LEU A 184 1.61 12.67 -24.21
N ASP A 185 2.85 12.19 -24.12
CA ASP A 185 3.73 12.06 -25.27
C ASP A 185 3.80 10.61 -25.72
N PHE A 186 2.99 10.27 -26.71
CA PHE A 186 2.91 8.92 -27.27
C PHE A 186 4.17 8.49 -28.02
N THR A 187 5.07 9.41 -28.35
CA THR A 187 6.35 9.08 -29.01
C THR A 187 7.30 8.34 -28.06
N THR A 188 7.11 8.49 -26.75
CA THR A 188 7.92 7.82 -25.72
C THR A 188 7.41 6.43 -25.34
N LEU A 189 6.37 5.92 -26.02
CA LEU A 189 5.79 4.60 -25.74
C LEU A 189 6.85 3.50 -25.82
N HIS A 190 7.05 2.79 -24.73
CA HIS A 190 7.93 1.63 -24.70
C HIS A 190 7.13 0.36 -24.91
N GLY A 191 7.21 -0.23 -26.10
CA GLY A 191 6.38 -1.35 -26.53
C GLY A 191 6.41 -2.55 -25.59
N LEU A 192 7.59 -2.94 -25.09
CA LEU A 192 7.72 -4.07 -24.14
C LEU A 192 7.05 -3.79 -22.81
N SER A 193 7.20 -2.58 -22.25
CA SER A 193 6.53 -2.17 -21.03
C SER A 193 5.01 -2.17 -21.19
N ALA A 194 4.53 -1.61 -22.30
CA ALA A 194 3.09 -1.58 -22.61
C ALA A 194 2.52 -2.99 -22.81
N LEU A 195 3.25 -3.90 -23.45
CA LEU A 195 2.83 -5.28 -23.63
C LEU A 195 2.77 -6.03 -22.30
N MET A 196 3.80 -5.94 -21.48
CA MET A 196 3.83 -6.60 -20.18
C MET A 196 2.77 -6.03 -19.20
N GLY A 197 2.67 -4.70 -19.14
CA GLY A 197 1.66 -4.02 -18.33
C GLY A 197 0.24 -4.33 -18.79
N GLY A 198 -0.01 -4.28 -20.08
CA GLY A 198 -1.29 -4.62 -20.68
C GLY A 198 -1.68 -6.08 -20.44
N LEU A 199 -0.76 -7.02 -20.64
CA LEU A 199 -0.97 -8.44 -20.37
C LEU A 199 -1.31 -8.68 -18.90
N ALA A 200 -0.56 -8.06 -17.99
CA ALA A 200 -0.82 -8.16 -16.55
C ALA A 200 -2.23 -7.63 -16.19
N LEU A 201 -2.63 -6.49 -16.74
CA LEU A 201 -3.98 -5.94 -16.56
C LEU A 201 -5.06 -6.89 -17.08
N VAL A 202 -4.90 -7.41 -18.30
CA VAL A 202 -5.86 -8.34 -18.89
C VAL A 202 -6.02 -9.58 -18.03
N ILE A 203 -4.92 -10.16 -17.55
CA ILE A 203 -4.94 -11.34 -16.67
C ILE A 203 -5.66 -11.01 -15.36
N LEU A 204 -5.34 -9.87 -14.72
CA LEU A 204 -5.96 -9.47 -13.45
C LEU A 204 -7.46 -9.21 -13.59
N PHE A 205 -7.89 -8.54 -14.65
CA PHE A 205 -9.31 -8.32 -14.93
C PHE A 205 -10.04 -9.62 -15.26
N TRP A 206 -9.42 -10.48 -16.08
CA TRP A 206 -10.01 -11.75 -16.45
C TRP A 206 -10.24 -12.66 -15.23
N VAL A 207 -9.23 -12.80 -14.36
CA VAL A 207 -9.34 -13.63 -13.14
C VAL A 207 -10.36 -13.06 -12.14
N ARG A 208 -10.60 -11.75 -12.17
CA ARG A 208 -11.66 -11.11 -11.37
C ARG A 208 -13.04 -11.26 -11.98
N SER A 209 -13.15 -11.54 -13.28
CA SER A 209 -14.43 -11.78 -13.95
C SER A 209 -15.09 -13.07 -13.46
N GLN A 210 -16.39 -13.20 -13.73
CA GLN A 210 -17.15 -14.40 -13.36
C GLN A 210 -16.58 -15.68 -14.04
N GLY A 211 -16.18 -15.58 -15.31
CA GLY A 211 -15.59 -16.69 -16.04
C GLY A 211 -14.24 -17.15 -15.46
N GLY A 212 -13.34 -16.21 -15.18
CA GLY A 212 -12.08 -16.50 -14.53
C GLY A 212 -12.25 -17.08 -13.13
N ALA A 213 -13.21 -16.55 -12.36
CA ALA A 213 -13.53 -17.08 -11.04
C ALA A 213 -14.01 -18.52 -11.08
N ALA A 214 -14.92 -18.85 -12.02
CA ALA A 214 -15.43 -20.21 -12.22
C ALA A 214 -14.31 -21.19 -12.63
N LEU A 215 -13.44 -20.77 -13.58
CA LEU A 215 -12.33 -21.61 -14.01
C LEU A 215 -11.35 -21.89 -12.85
N PHE A 216 -11.00 -20.87 -12.06
CA PHE A 216 -10.15 -21.07 -10.88
C PHE A 216 -10.79 -21.98 -9.85
N GLN A 217 -12.10 -21.93 -9.71
CA GLN A 217 -12.84 -22.80 -8.79
C GLN A 217 -12.86 -24.26 -9.27
N THR A 218 -13.00 -24.49 -10.57
CA THR A 218 -12.95 -25.86 -11.14
C THR A 218 -11.55 -26.44 -11.09
N LEU A 219 -10.50 -25.64 -11.30
CA LEU A 219 -9.11 -26.14 -11.33
C LEU A 219 -8.52 -26.31 -9.91
N PHE A 220 -8.80 -25.39 -8.98
CA PHE A 220 -8.14 -25.31 -7.68
C PHE A 220 -9.08 -25.54 -6.49
N GLY A 221 -10.37 -25.72 -6.69
CA GLY A 221 -11.34 -26.02 -5.65
C GLY A 221 -11.28 -25.04 -4.47
N ALA A 222 -11.06 -25.57 -3.28
CA ALA A 222 -11.02 -24.79 -2.03
C ALA A 222 -9.89 -23.72 -1.98
N TYR A 223 -8.82 -23.90 -2.76
CA TYR A 223 -7.69 -22.95 -2.79
C TYR A 223 -7.87 -21.81 -3.80
N SER A 224 -8.92 -21.84 -4.61
CA SER A 224 -9.18 -20.84 -5.66
C SER A 224 -9.21 -19.40 -5.15
N ALA A 225 -9.85 -19.15 -4.02
CA ALA A 225 -9.94 -17.84 -3.41
C ALA A 225 -8.57 -17.30 -2.95
N THR A 226 -7.73 -18.16 -2.38
CA THR A 226 -6.38 -17.81 -1.92
C THR A 226 -5.46 -17.54 -3.10
N LEU A 227 -5.47 -18.40 -4.12
CA LEU A 227 -4.66 -18.24 -5.33
C LEU A 227 -5.01 -16.96 -6.09
N ARG A 228 -6.30 -16.64 -6.22
CA ARG A 228 -6.73 -15.37 -6.85
C ARG A 228 -6.26 -14.13 -6.08
N ARG A 229 -6.17 -14.20 -4.76
CA ARG A 229 -5.62 -13.10 -3.93
C ARG A 229 -4.11 -12.96 -4.12
N LEU A 230 -3.39 -14.07 -4.26
CA LEU A 230 -1.94 -14.08 -4.47
C LEU A 230 -1.52 -13.79 -5.93
N LEU A 231 -2.46 -13.81 -6.87
CA LEU A 231 -2.16 -13.63 -8.29
C LEU A 231 -1.38 -12.35 -8.61
N PRO A 232 -1.68 -11.16 -8.05
CA PRO A 232 -0.89 -9.96 -8.32
C PRO A 232 0.58 -10.15 -7.96
N MET A 233 0.88 -10.82 -6.85
CA MET A 233 2.24 -11.14 -6.44
C MET A 233 2.90 -12.13 -7.39
N LEU A 234 2.18 -13.18 -7.78
CA LEU A 234 2.69 -14.17 -8.74
C LEU A 234 3.02 -13.51 -10.09
N LEU A 235 2.19 -12.58 -10.57
CA LEU A 235 2.46 -11.83 -11.78
C LEU A 235 3.73 -10.97 -11.67
N ILE A 236 3.96 -10.33 -10.53
CA ILE A 236 5.19 -9.56 -10.28
C ILE A 236 6.40 -10.47 -10.30
N LEU A 237 6.34 -11.64 -9.66
CA LEU A 237 7.43 -12.63 -9.68
C LEU A 237 7.71 -13.14 -11.10
N ILE A 238 6.66 -13.47 -11.86
CA ILE A 238 6.80 -13.89 -13.25
C ILE A 238 7.40 -12.78 -14.10
N ALA A 239 6.91 -11.54 -13.94
CA ALA A 239 7.45 -10.39 -14.66
C ALA A 239 8.93 -10.15 -14.32
N ALA A 240 9.32 -10.27 -13.05
CA ALA A 240 10.71 -10.15 -12.63
C ALA A 240 11.60 -11.26 -13.23
N LEU A 241 11.13 -12.51 -13.21
CA LEU A 241 11.85 -13.65 -13.81
C LEU A 241 12.00 -13.48 -15.34
N VAL A 242 10.94 -13.05 -16.03
CA VAL A 242 10.98 -12.77 -17.47
C VAL A 242 11.94 -11.63 -17.76
N THR A 243 11.87 -10.53 -17.01
CA THR A 243 12.76 -9.38 -17.17
C THR A 243 14.23 -9.77 -16.99
N ALA A 244 14.53 -10.56 -15.94
CA ALA A 244 15.88 -11.04 -15.67
C ALA A 244 16.35 -12.09 -16.68
N GLY A 245 15.48 -13.02 -17.08
CA GLY A 245 15.84 -14.11 -18.00
C GLY A 245 16.08 -13.65 -19.44
N PHE A 246 15.35 -12.65 -19.89
CA PHE A 246 15.48 -12.09 -21.25
C PHE A 246 16.32 -10.81 -21.32
N GLY A 247 16.90 -10.34 -20.21
CA GLY A 247 17.71 -9.12 -20.19
C GLY A 247 16.94 -7.88 -20.64
N LEU A 248 15.64 -7.79 -20.34
CA LEU A 248 14.78 -6.71 -20.82
C LEU A 248 15.17 -5.34 -20.24
N GLN A 249 15.93 -5.33 -19.14
CA GLN A 249 16.50 -4.13 -18.56
C GLN A 249 17.48 -3.45 -19.55
N ASP A 250 18.29 -4.24 -20.26
CA ASP A 250 19.24 -3.73 -21.26
C ASP A 250 18.53 -3.18 -22.51
N GLN A 251 17.26 -3.55 -22.68
CA GLN A 251 16.39 -3.05 -23.76
C GLN A 251 15.59 -1.79 -23.36
N GLY A 252 15.97 -1.15 -22.23
CA GLY A 252 15.35 0.11 -21.78
C GLY A 252 14.13 -0.04 -20.88
N MET A 253 13.81 -1.26 -20.43
CA MET A 253 12.70 -1.47 -19.51
C MET A 253 13.04 -0.92 -18.11
N ALA A 254 12.20 -0.03 -17.61
CA ALA A 254 12.38 0.52 -16.26
C ALA A 254 12.17 -0.56 -15.19
N THR A 255 13.18 -0.75 -14.34
CA THR A 255 13.13 -1.67 -13.21
C THR A 255 13.26 -0.91 -11.88
N VAL A 256 12.85 -1.54 -10.78
CA VAL A 256 12.98 -0.97 -9.43
C VAL A 256 14.44 -0.80 -9.00
N GLY A 257 15.38 -1.51 -9.68
CA GLY A 257 16.80 -1.47 -9.36
C GLY A 257 17.17 -2.35 -8.17
N LYS A 258 18.40 -2.15 -7.66
CA LYS A 258 18.90 -2.89 -6.49
C LYS A 258 18.33 -2.29 -5.22
N LEU A 259 17.64 -3.09 -4.42
CA LEU A 259 17.19 -2.70 -3.10
C LEU A 259 18.36 -2.82 -2.10
N PRO A 260 18.61 -1.82 -1.25
CA PRO A 260 19.61 -1.93 -0.19
C PRO A 260 19.22 -3.06 0.78
N GLN A 261 20.24 -3.79 1.26
CA GLN A 261 20.05 -4.87 2.21
C GLN A 261 20.14 -4.35 3.63
N GLY A 262 19.24 -4.81 4.50
CA GLY A 262 19.28 -4.52 5.92
C GLY A 262 18.12 -3.64 6.41
N LEU A 263 18.13 -3.38 7.71
CA LEU A 263 17.20 -2.46 8.35
C LEU A 263 17.70 -1.01 8.19
N PRO A 264 16.81 -0.02 8.25
CA PRO A 264 17.21 1.38 8.16
C PRO A 264 18.13 1.72 9.31
N SER A 265 19.18 2.52 9.02
CA SER A 265 19.99 3.12 10.07
C SER A 265 19.13 4.08 10.89
N LEU A 266 19.19 3.97 12.21
CA LEU A 266 18.54 4.94 13.09
C LEU A 266 19.32 6.26 12.98
N SER A 267 18.80 7.17 12.19
CA SER A 267 19.29 8.55 12.09
C SER A 267 18.14 9.49 12.43
N LEU A 268 18.43 10.53 13.19
CA LEU A 268 17.51 11.65 13.36
C LEU A 268 17.52 12.49 12.09
N PRO A 269 16.39 13.02 11.63
CA PRO A 269 16.31 13.90 10.47
C PRO A 269 17.01 15.24 10.70
#